data_4adeb76bcd0576ea6e69fed4fb514179
#
_entry.id   4adeb76bcd0576ea6e69fed4fb514179
#
_cell.length_a   1.000
_cell.length_b   1.000
_cell.length_c   1.000
_cell.angle_alpha   90.00
_cell.angle_beta   90.00
_cell.angle_gamma   90.00
#
_symmetry.space_group_name_H-M   'P 1'
#
loop_
_entity.id
_entity.type
_entity.pdbx_description
1 polymer ?
#
loop_
_entity_poly.entity_id
_entity_poly.type
_entity_poly.pdbx_seq_one_letter_code
_entity_poly.pdbx_strand_id
1 'polypeptide(L)'
;MPNYVDTMVLGNGHSILMSHVPNHHEEISNRFFSEAKPNKDSIDQFGLFGSGANYNTFYQDVDPEDLHPNDEEFIEPMFRLLSACIVSKNYMPTEFPKNVLKDSMNLLVGQTVNCDHETDVANAIGSVKSVSWQESYTVDGVTIPAGINGVLKIDGKSNPRIARGINMDPPSIHSNSVTVQFEWKPSHRFEKEWEFYDKLGTIAEDGTMVRRIATRIISYKETSLVSHGADPFAQLIKDNKINNPAYAGSVYYSFSEAP
;
A
#
# COMPACT_ATOMS: atom_id res chain seq x y z
N MET A 1 23.18 -1.37 15.67
CA MET A 1 22.30 -2.48 15.21
C MET A 1 22.21 -2.38 13.73
N PRO A 2 22.26 -3.48 12.99
CA PRO A 2 21.99 -3.43 11.56
C PRO A 2 20.56 -2.92 11.33
N ASN A 3 20.37 -2.03 10.38
CA ASN A 3 19.05 -1.65 9.89
C ASN A 3 18.65 -2.68 8.82
N TYR A 4 17.46 -3.25 8.97
CA TYR A 4 16.89 -4.15 7.97
C TYR A 4 16.07 -3.34 6.98
N VAL A 5 16.12 -3.73 5.71
CA VAL A 5 15.30 -3.14 4.65
C VAL A 5 14.22 -4.14 4.24
N ASP A 6 12.98 -3.69 4.19
CA ASP A 6 11.86 -4.54 3.80
C ASP A 6 10.86 -3.76 2.93
N THR A 7 10.11 -4.50 2.12
CA THR A 7 9.01 -3.98 1.34
C THR A 7 7.71 -4.60 1.85
N MET A 8 6.79 -3.75 2.27
CA MET A 8 5.49 -4.19 2.76
C MET A 8 4.39 -3.70 1.82
N VAL A 9 3.59 -4.63 1.35
CA VAL A 9 2.34 -4.36 0.63
C VAL A 9 1.21 -4.37 1.66
N LEU A 10 0.58 -3.23 1.89
CA LEU A 10 -0.51 -3.08 2.84
C LEU A 10 -1.86 -3.35 2.14
N GLY A 11 -2.08 -4.60 1.74
CA GLY A 11 -3.27 -5.07 1.04
C GLY A 11 -3.18 -6.56 0.75
N ASN A 12 -4.00 -7.10 -0.14
CA ASN A 12 -4.02 -8.53 -0.48
C ASN A 12 -2.86 -9.00 -1.39
N GLY A 13 -1.91 -8.14 -1.71
CA GLY A 13 -0.73 -8.49 -2.50
C GLY A 13 0.31 -9.33 -1.74
N HIS A 14 1.20 -9.98 -2.48
CA HIS A 14 2.29 -10.75 -1.88
C HIS A 14 3.35 -9.83 -1.27
N SER A 15 3.76 -10.09 -0.02
CA SER A 15 4.93 -9.46 0.58
C SER A 15 6.20 -10.16 0.08
N ILE A 16 7.10 -9.42 -0.55
CA ILE A 16 8.45 -9.92 -0.82
C ILE A 16 9.30 -9.53 0.37
N LEU A 17 9.67 -10.52 1.19
CA LEU A 17 10.67 -10.35 2.23
C LEU A 17 12.04 -10.23 1.58
N MET A 18 12.61 -9.05 1.59
CA MET A 18 14.03 -8.85 1.31
C MET A 18 14.77 -8.71 2.64
N SER A 19 14.97 -9.81 3.33
CA SER A 19 15.88 -9.82 4.48
C SER A 19 17.31 -9.80 3.97
N HIS A 20 18.08 -8.82 4.36
CA HIS A 20 19.50 -8.78 4.07
C HIS A 20 20.24 -9.71 5.05
N VAL A 21 20.18 -11.01 4.78
CA VAL A 21 21.15 -11.98 5.30
C VAL A 21 22.19 -12.16 4.19
N PRO A 22 23.45 -11.72 4.38
CA PRO A 22 24.42 -11.61 3.29
C PRO A 22 24.69 -12.88 2.47
N ASN A 23 24.29 -14.06 2.93
CA ASN A 23 24.57 -15.35 2.27
C ASN A 23 23.33 -16.09 1.73
N HIS A 24 22.11 -15.56 1.92
CA HIS A 24 20.89 -16.21 1.42
C HIS A 24 20.37 -15.58 0.11
N HIS A 25 20.85 -14.40 -0.24
CA HIS A 25 20.37 -13.66 -1.42
C HIS A 25 20.77 -14.29 -2.74
N GLU A 26 21.97 -14.86 -2.83
CA GLU A 26 22.43 -15.54 -4.05
C GLU A 26 21.68 -16.86 -4.30
N GLU A 27 21.35 -17.62 -3.25
CA GLU A 27 20.62 -18.87 -3.41
C GLU A 27 19.15 -18.67 -3.76
N ILE A 28 18.47 -17.70 -3.14
CA ILE A 28 17.05 -17.39 -3.44
C ILE A 28 16.93 -16.73 -4.81
N SER A 29 17.80 -15.77 -5.13
CA SER A 29 17.84 -15.12 -6.44
C SER A 29 18.13 -16.14 -7.56
N ASN A 30 19.10 -17.00 -7.37
CA ASN A 30 19.44 -18.04 -8.34
C ASN A 30 18.36 -19.12 -8.48
N ARG A 31 17.59 -19.43 -7.44
CA ARG A 31 16.45 -20.35 -7.53
C ARG A 31 15.28 -19.76 -8.31
N PHE A 32 14.90 -18.53 -8.02
CA PHE A 32 13.79 -17.87 -8.72
C PHE A 32 14.10 -17.59 -10.19
N PHE A 33 15.35 -17.22 -10.53
CA PHE A 33 15.74 -16.91 -11.91
C PHE A 33 16.22 -18.14 -12.68
N SER A 34 16.64 -19.22 -12.02
CA SER A 34 17.06 -20.45 -12.71
C SER A 34 15.88 -21.36 -13.05
N GLU A 35 14.77 -21.27 -12.33
CA GLU A 35 13.54 -22.03 -12.65
C GLU A 35 12.67 -21.32 -13.68
N ALA A 36 12.79 -20.00 -13.82
CA ALA A 36 12.21 -19.22 -14.90
C ALA A 36 13.10 -19.23 -16.14
N LYS A 37 13.42 -20.43 -16.66
CA LYS A 37 13.84 -20.50 -18.07
C LYS A 37 12.63 -20.15 -18.89
N PRO A 38 12.63 -19.02 -19.65
CA PRO A 38 11.53 -18.74 -20.55
C PRO A 38 11.43 -19.93 -21.49
N ASN A 39 10.28 -20.60 -21.48
CA ASN A 39 9.98 -21.58 -22.49
C ASN A 39 10.12 -20.86 -23.83
N LYS A 40 10.89 -21.41 -24.75
CA LYS A 40 11.09 -20.82 -26.06
C LYS A 40 9.75 -20.51 -26.76
N ASP A 41 8.73 -21.33 -26.47
CA ASP A 41 7.37 -21.17 -26.97
C ASP A 41 6.60 -19.99 -26.34
N SER A 42 6.97 -19.52 -25.14
CA SER A 42 6.39 -18.32 -24.54
C SER A 42 7.02 -17.02 -25.06
N ILE A 43 8.27 -17.07 -25.53
CA ILE A 43 8.90 -15.93 -26.21
C ILE A 43 8.25 -15.70 -27.57
N ASP A 44 7.82 -16.75 -28.27
CA ASP A 44 7.10 -16.62 -29.55
C ASP A 44 5.67 -16.08 -29.36
N GLN A 45 5.04 -16.26 -28.21
CA GLN A 45 3.77 -15.60 -27.86
C GLN A 45 3.93 -14.12 -27.44
N PHE A 46 5.07 -13.76 -26.84
CA PHE A 46 5.45 -12.36 -26.60
C PHE A 46 6.19 -11.74 -27.79
N GLY A 47 6.64 -12.52 -28.74
CA GLY A 47 7.28 -12.11 -29.99
C GLY A 47 6.35 -11.43 -31.01
N LEU A 48 5.13 -11.13 -30.63
CA LEU A 48 4.20 -10.24 -31.36
C LEU A 48 4.60 -8.75 -31.31
N PHE A 49 5.76 -8.41 -30.80
CA PHE A 49 6.48 -7.18 -31.13
C PHE A 49 7.28 -7.29 -32.42
N GLY A 50 7.19 -8.43 -33.13
CA GLY A 50 7.70 -8.62 -34.48
C GLY A 50 6.77 -7.96 -35.48
N SER A 51 7.25 -6.90 -36.11
CA SER A 51 6.95 -6.43 -37.46
C SER A 51 5.52 -6.71 -37.98
N GLY A 52 4.53 -5.94 -37.53
CA GLY A 52 3.21 -5.98 -38.14
C GLY A 52 2.03 -5.57 -37.29
N ALA A 53 2.18 -5.45 -35.98
CA ALA A 53 1.19 -4.75 -35.18
C ALA A 53 1.24 -3.28 -35.59
N ASN A 54 0.22 -2.84 -36.31
CA ASN A 54 0.06 -1.45 -36.63
C ASN A 54 -0.01 -0.66 -35.33
N TYR A 55 1.10 -0.07 -34.90
CA TYR A 55 1.13 0.91 -33.82
C TYR A 55 0.11 2.04 -34.05
N ASN A 56 -0.33 2.23 -35.28
CA ASN A 56 -1.36 3.19 -35.65
C ASN A 56 -2.78 2.82 -35.19
N THR A 57 -3.08 1.55 -34.87
CA THR A 57 -4.44 1.19 -34.43
C THR A 57 -4.70 1.56 -32.98
N PHE A 58 -3.67 1.66 -32.14
CA PHE A 58 -3.84 2.11 -30.76
C PHE A 58 -4.06 3.62 -30.64
N TYR A 59 -3.62 4.41 -31.63
CA TYR A 59 -3.76 5.86 -31.64
C TYR A 59 -4.85 6.38 -32.57
N GLN A 60 -5.47 5.50 -33.41
CA GLN A 60 -6.47 5.94 -34.39
C GLN A 60 -7.87 6.16 -33.81
N ASP A 61 -8.15 5.69 -32.61
CA ASP A 61 -9.45 5.83 -31.97
C ASP A 61 -9.46 6.76 -30.75
N VAL A 62 -8.34 7.42 -30.45
CA VAL A 62 -8.29 8.41 -29.38
C VAL A 62 -8.65 9.77 -29.98
N ASP A 63 -9.81 10.30 -29.57
CA ASP A 63 -10.17 11.67 -29.93
C ASP A 63 -9.07 12.63 -29.46
N PRO A 64 -8.58 13.54 -30.31
CA PRO A 64 -7.60 14.54 -29.87
C PRO A 64 -8.03 15.34 -28.64
N GLU A 65 -9.33 15.52 -28.39
CA GLU A 65 -9.86 16.10 -27.17
C GLU A 65 -9.62 15.21 -25.93
N ASP A 66 -9.55 13.90 -26.10
CA ASP A 66 -9.24 12.95 -25.03
C ASP A 66 -7.77 12.98 -24.60
N LEU A 67 -6.88 13.53 -25.43
CA LEU A 67 -5.46 13.71 -25.09
C LEU A 67 -5.23 14.87 -24.10
N HIS A 68 -6.21 15.73 -23.95
CA HIS A 68 -6.19 16.87 -23.01
C HIS A 68 -7.44 16.85 -22.14
N PRO A 69 -7.58 15.85 -21.23
CA PRO A 69 -8.75 15.75 -20.37
C PRO A 69 -8.92 17.03 -19.54
N ASN A 70 -10.16 17.53 -19.47
CA ASN A 70 -10.45 18.68 -18.62
C ASN A 70 -10.59 18.25 -17.15
N ASP A 71 -10.54 19.22 -16.22
CA ASP A 71 -10.57 18.91 -14.79
C ASP A 71 -11.92 18.31 -14.31
N GLU A 72 -13.00 18.49 -15.06
CA GLU A 72 -14.34 17.96 -14.74
C GLU A 72 -14.42 16.43 -14.91
N GLU A 73 -13.48 15.85 -15.66
CA GLU A 73 -13.40 14.40 -15.89
C GLU A 73 -12.74 13.65 -14.73
N PHE A 74 -12.06 14.39 -13.84
CA PHE A 74 -11.40 13.83 -12.68
C PHE A 74 -12.25 13.98 -11.42
N ILE A 75 -12.14 12.97 -10.55
CA ILE A 75 -12.62 13.09 -9.18
C ILE A 75 -11.44 13.19 -8.22
N GLU A 76 -11.61 13.90 -7.12
CA GLU A 76 -10.56 14.17 -6.13
C GLU A 76 -10.99 13.74 -4.72
N PRO A 77 -11.22 12.42 -4.49
CA PRO A 77 -11.54 11.93 -3.16
C PRO A 77 -10.33 12.03 -2.23
N MET A 78 -10.61 12.25 -0.94
CA MET A 78 -9.60 12.20 0.12
C MET A 78 -9.63 10.85 0.82
N PHE A 79 -8.47 10.24 0.99
CA PHE A 79 -8.28 9.01 1.74
C PHE A 79 -7.25 9.19 2.85
N ARG A 80 -7.44 8.47 3.96
CA ARG A 80 -6.32 8.16 4.83
C ARG A 80 -5.44 7.15 4.11
N LEU A 81 -4.17 7.48 3.87
CA LEU A 81 -3.24 6.62 3.14
C LEU A 81 -2.49 5.65 4.06
N LEU A 82 -1.99 6.14 5.19
CA LEU A 82 -1.29 5.32 6.17
C LEU A 82 -1.39 5.96 7.56
N SER A 83 -1.62 5.14 8.57
CA SER A 83 -1.80 5.56 9.96
C SER A 83 -0.57 5.23 10.81
N ALA A 84 -0.31 6.09 11.81
CA ALA A 84 0.74 5.88 12.80
C ALA A 84 0.26 4.86 13.87
N CYS A 85 0.23 3.60 13.48
CA CYS A 85 -0.22 2.49 14.31
C CYS A 85 0.56 1.21 13.97
N ILE A 86 0.22 0.12 14.65
CA ILE A 86 0.70 -1.20 14.28
C ILE A 86 -0.21 -1.73 13.18
N VAL A 87 0.40 -2.08 12.05
CA VAL A 87 -0.27 -2.71 10.90
C VAL A 87 0.22 -4.14 10.81
N SER A 88 -0.70 -5.10 10.75
CA SER A 88 -0.35 -6.51 10.63
C SER A 88 -0.79 -7.07 9.29
N LYS A 89 0.17 -7.60 8.55
CA LYS A 89 -0.06 -8.38 7.36
C LYS A 89 0.77 -9.66 7.41
N ASN A 90 0.14 -10.78 7.07
CA ASN A 90 0.82 -12.09 7.02
C ASN A 90 1.54 -12.42 8.36
N TYR A 91 0.91 -12.10 9.49
CA TYR A 91 1.48 -12.32 10.84
C TYR A 91 2.78 -11.53 11.12
N MET A 92 3.03 -10.46 10.37
CA MET A 92 4.20 -9.59 10.57
C MET A 92 3.77 -8.20 11.04
N PRO A 93 3.47 -8.02 12.32
CA PRO A 93 3.09 -6.72 12.85
C PRO A 93 4.23 -5.73 12.69
N THR A 94 3.92 -4.58 12.12
CA THR A 94 4.87 -3.49 11.89
C THR A 94 4.28 -2.20 12.43
N GLU A 95 4.99 -1.57 13.34
CA GLU A 95 4.70 -0.24 13.82
C GLU A 95 5.26 0.81 12.87
N PHE A 96 4.44 1.79 12.50
CA PHE A 96 4.83 2.97 11.77
C PHE A 96 4.80 4.19 12.70
N PRO A 97 5.94 4.65 13.25
CA PRO A 97 5.98 5.80 14.15
C PRO A 97 5.58 7.10 13.46
N LYS A 98 4.93 8.02 14.21
CA LYS A 98 4.45 9.32 13.70
C LYS A 98 5.53 10.13 12.98
N ASN A 99 6.72 10.23 13.58
CA ASN A 99 7.83 10.99 13.01
C ASN A 99 8.28 10.39 11.67
N VAL A 100 8.40 9.06 11.58
CA VAL A 100 8.83 8.37 10.36
C VAL A 100 7.84 8.61 9.21
N LEU A 101 6.54 8.56 9.49
CA LEU A 101 5.51 8.85 8.50
C LEU A 101 5.50 10.33 8.10
N LYS A 102 5.61 11.23 9.08
CA LYS A 102 5.57 12.68 8.84
C LYS A 102 6.75 13.13 7.98
N ASP A 103 7.95 12.59 8.23
CA ASP A 103 9.16 12.90 7.48
C ASP A 103 9.11 12.40 6.03
N SER A 104 8.33 11.34 5.77
CA SER A 104 8.26 10.66 4.46
C SER A 104 7.01 10.99 3.65
N MET A 105 6.02 11.66 4.20
CA MET A 105 4.70 11.80 3.56
C MET A 105 4.75 12.41 2.15
N ASN A 106 5.67 13.34 1.90
CA ASN A 106 5.81 13.98 0.60
C ASN A 106 6.29 13.03 -0.51
N LEU A 107 6.87 11.87 -0.17
CA LEU A 107 7.22 10.84 -1.14
C LEU A 107 5.99 10.16 -1.78
N LEU A 108 4.81 10.36 -1.23
CA LEU A 108 3.54 9.87 -1.78
C LEU A 108 3.03 10.73 -2.95
N VAL A 109 3.39 12.01 -3.00
CA VAL A 109 2.92 12.91 -4.06
C VAL A 109 3.41 12.43 -5.42
N GLY A 110 2.50 12.31 -6.38
CA GLY A 110 2.79 11.80 -7.71
C GLY A 110 2.83 10.28 -7.83
N GLN A 111 2.68 9.53 -6.74
CA GLN A 111 2.60 8.06 -6.82
C GLN A 111 1.33 7.63 -7.55
N THR A 112 1.46 6.54 -8.33
CA THR A 112 0.35 5.97 -9.09
C THR A 112 -0.74 5.45 -8.16
N VAL A 113 -1.98 5.65 -8.54
CA VAL A 113 -3.16 5.00 -7.93
C VAL A 113 -3.61 3.86 -8.82
N ASN A 114 -3.68 2.66 -8.25
CA ASN A 114 -4.12 1.43 -8.93
C ASN A 114 -5.36 0.84 -8.24
N CYS A 115 -5.81 -0.32 -8.72
CA CYS A 115 -6.77 -1.18 -8.04
C CYS A 115 -6.11 -2.51 -7.67
N ASP A 116 -6.39 -3.02 -6.45
CA ASP A 116 -5.99 -4.34 -5.96
C ASP A 116 -4.49 -4.67 -6.11
N HIS A 117 -3.62 -3.63 -6.07
CA HIS A 117 -2.17 -3.74 -6.28
C HIS A 117 -1.74 -4.24 -7.67
N GLU A 118 -2.59 -4.10 -8.66
CA GLU A 118 -2.27 -4.37 -10.06
C GLU A 118 -1.39 -3.23 -10.59
N THR A 119 -0.09 -3.48 -10.71
CA THR A 119 0.91 -2.46 -11.07
C THR A 119 1.17 -2.33 -12.57
N ASP A 120 0.38 -2.99 -13.40
CA ASP A 120 0.41 -2.79 -14.84
C ASP A 120 -0.01 -1.34 -15.15
N VAL A 121 0.73 -0.70 -16.07
CA VAL A 121 0.46 0.68 -16.49
C VAL A 121 -0.98 0.85 -17.00
N ALA A 122 -1.54 -0.17 -17.63
CA ALA A 122 -2.92 -0.17 -18.13
C ALA A 122 -3.97 -0.10 -16.99
N ASN A 123 -3.59 -0.46 -15.76
CA ASN A 123 -4.45 -0.46 -14.57
C ASN A 123 -4.28 0.77 -13.69
N ALA A 124 -3.45 1.73 -14.12
CA ALA A 124 -3.30 3.00 -13.43
C ALA A 124 -4.57 3.84 -13.62
N ILE A 125 -5.24 4.18 -12.51
CA ILE A 125 -6.50 4.94 -12.53
C ILE A 125 -6.32 6.41 -12.14
N GLY A 126 -5.13 6.79 -11.69
CA GLY A 126 -4.84 8.16 -11.28
C GLY A 126 -3.50 8.30 -10.55
N SER A 127 -3.38 9.37 -9.79
CA SER A 127 -2.19 9.67 -8.99
C SER A 127 -2.54 10.38 -7.68
N VAL A 128 -1.62 10.35 -6.72
CA VAL A 128 -1.71 11.12 -5.49
C VAL A 128 -1.41 12.59 -5.82
N LYS A 129 -2.42 13.45 -5.73
CA LYS A 129 -2.32 14.88 -6.04
C LYS A 129 -1.59 15.66 -4.93
N SER A 130 -1.98 15.41 -3.69
CA SER A 130 -1.43 16.10 -2.52
C SER A 130 -1.58 15.25 -1.27
N VAL A 131 -0.78 15.57 -0.26
CA VAL A 131 -0.84 14.93 1.06
C VAL A 131 -0.90 15.95 2.16
N SER A 132 -1.47 15.56 3.29
CA SER A 132 -1.52 16.34 4.52
C SER A 132 -1.38 15.45 5.73
N TRP A 133 -0.84 16.01 6.81
CA TRP A 133 -0.78 15.31 8.09
C TRP A 133 -2.02 15.61 8.92
N GLN A 134 -2.61 14.58 9.51
CA GLN A 134 -3.69 14.71 10.48
C GLN A 134 -3.23 14.13 11.82
N GLU A 135 -3.38 14.90 12.89
CA GLU A 135 -3.16 14.39 14.25
C GLU A 135 -4.29 13.43 14.65
N SER A 136 -4.05 12.65 15.71
CA SER A 136 -5.04 11.72 16.24
C SER A 136 -6.28 12.47 16.72
N TYR A 137 -7.44 11.88 16.50
CA TYR A 137 -8.73 12.42 16.94
C TYR A 137 -9.66 11.28 17.34
N THR A 138 -10.75 11.61 18.05
CA THR A 138 -11.76 10.63 18.44
C THR A 138 -13.07 10.92 17.74
N VAL A 139 -13.70 9.88 17.19
CA VAL A 139 -15.02 9.94 16.58
C VAL A 139 -15.81 8.70 17.01
N ASP A 140 -17.05 8.91 17.48
CA ASP A 140 -17.97 7.86 17.92
C ASP A 140 -17.34 6.91 18.97
N GLY A 141 -16.49 7.46 19.86
CA GLY A 141 -15.79 6.70 20.90
C GLY A 141 -14.54 5.95 20.42
N VAL A 142 -14.23 5.97 19.13
CA VAL A 142 -13.05 5.33 18.54
C VAL A 142 -11.95 6.35 18.36
N THR A 143 -10.74 6.06 18.88
CA THR A 143 -9.56 6.88 18.65
C THR A 143 -8.93 6.52 17.32
N ILE A 144 -8.94 7.47 16.39
CA ILE A 144 -8.30 7.36 15.09
C ILE A 144 -6.85 7.83 15.24
N PRO A 145 -5.84 7.00 14.94
CA PRO A 145 -4.45 7.39 15.07
C PRO A 145 -4.09 8.53 14.11
N ALA A 146 -3.05 9.27 14.43
CA ALA A 146 -2.47 10.24 13.51
C ALA A 146 -2.02 9.56 12.21
N GLY A 147 -1.95 10.29 11.10
CA GLY A 147 -1.49 9.69 9.85
C GLY A 147 -1.53 10.63 8.67
N ILE A 148 -1.24 10.07 7.52
CA ILE A 148 -1.15 10.77 6.24
C ILE A 148 -2.51 10.67 5.55
N ASN A 149 -3.12 11.82 5.23
CA ASN A 149 -4.24 11.91 4.32
C ASN A 149 -3.72 12.31 2.94
N GLY A 150 -4.34 11.77 1.89
CA GLY A 150 -4.01 12.11 0.51
C GLY A 150 -5.26 12.40 -0.31
N VAL A 151 -5.16 13.41 -1.15
CA VAL A 151 -6.14 13.65 -2.22
C VAL A 151 -5.68 12.86 -3.43
N LEU A 152 -6.53 11.96 -3.90
CA LEU A 152 -6.27 11.16 -5.09
C LEU A 152 -6.94 11.85 -6.28
N LYS A 153 -6.19 12.14 -7.36
CA LYS A 153 -6.75 12.58 -8.63
C LYS A 153 -6.98 11.35 -9.49
N ILE A 154 -8.23 10.94 -9.65
CA ILE A 154 -8.65 9.74 -10.37
C ILE A 154 -9.37 10.13 -11.64
N ASP A 155 -9.00 9.51 -12.76
CA ASP A 155 -9.69 9.65 -14.04
C ASP A 155 -11.07 8.98 -13.98
N GLY A 156 -12.08 9.78 -13.71
CA GLY A 156 -13.47 9.35 -13.60
C GLY A 156 -14.12 9.04 -14.95
N LYS A 157 -13.64 9.64 -16.04
CA LYS A 157 -14.13 9.39 -17.39
C LYS A 157 -13.75 7.99 -17.86
N SER A 158 -12.46 7.65 -17.73
CA SER A 158 -11.96 6.31 -18.10
C SER A 158 -12.35 5.24 -17.08
N ASN A 159 -12.65 5.63 -15.83
CA ASN A 159 -12.99 4.72 -14.73
C ASN A 159 -14.35 5.06 -14.08
N PRO A 160 -15.46 5.11 -14.83
CA PRO A 160 -16.74 5.59 -14.30
C PRO A 160 -17.30 4.70 -13.18
N ARG A 161 -17.01 3.40 -13.20
CA ARG A 161 -17.40 2.49 -12.12
C ARG A 161 -16.69 2.82 -10.80
N ILE A 162 -15.39 3.13 -10.87
CA ILE A 162 -14.61 3.51 -9.69
C ILE A 162 -15.10 4.85 -9.12
N ALA A 163 -15.25 5.85 -9.98
CA ALA A 163 -15.78 7.16 -9.60
C ALA A 163 -17.16 7.04 -8.92
N ARG A 164 -18.06 6.25 -9.51
CA ARG A 164 -19.39 5.99 -8.94
C ARG A 164 -19.32 5.26 -7.60
N GLY A 165 -18.44 4.24 -7.48
CA GLY A 165 -18.29 3.47 -6.24
C GLY A 165 -17.77 4.30 -5.06
N ILE A 166 -16.92 5.29 -5.32
CA ILE A 166 -16.43 6.23 -4.32
C ILE A 166 -17.53 7.24 -3.92
N ASN A 167 -18.29 7.74 -4.90
CA ASN A 167 -19.25 8.84 -4.71
C ASN A 167 -20.63 8.40 -4.21
N MET A 168 -20.97 7.11 -4.29
CA MET A 168 -22.25 6.62 -3.77
C MET A 168 -22.31 6.72 -2.22
N ASP A 169 -23.51 6.64 -1.67
CA ASP A 169 -23.76 6.67 -0.24
C ASP A 169 -24.61 5.46 0.19
N PRO A 170 -24.10 4.54 1.02
CA PRO A 170 -22.70 4.45 1.46
C PRO A 170 -21.77 4.07 0.29
N PRO A 171 -20.47 4.47 0.33
CA PRO A 171 -19.54 4.17 -0.73
C PRO A 171 -19.22 2.68 -0.80
N SER A 172 -19.21 2.11 -1.99
CA SER A 172 -18.80 0.72 -2.22
C SER A 172 -17.29 0.56 -2.37
N ILE A 173 -16.58 1.67 -2.63
CA ILE A 173 -15.12 1.74 -2.69
C ILE A 173 -14.67 2.77 -1.65
N HIS A 174 -14.13 2.28 -0.55
CA HIS A 174 -13.85 3.12 0.61
C HIS A 174 -12.52 2.81 1.31
N SER A 175 -11.78 1.78 0.88
CA SER A 175 -10.49 1.42 1.48
C SER A 175 -9.36 1.60 0.47
N ASN A 176 -8.19 1.95 0.99
CA ASN A 176 -6.96 1.97 0.22
C ASN A 176 -5.85 1.19 0.92
N SER A 177 -4.79 0.96 0.19
CA SER A 177 -3.57 0.30 0.64
C SER A 177 -2.38 0.93 -0.03
N VAL A 178 -1.24 1.00 0.66
CA VAL A 178 0.02 1.49 0.10
C VAL A 178 1.06 0.38 0.06
N THR A 179 1.87 0.35 -0.99
CA THR A 179 3.07 -0.46 -1.02
C THR A 179 4.24 0.41 -0.60
N VAL A 180 4.85 0.07 0.53
CA VAL A 180 5.90 0.86 1.17
C VAL A 180 7.17 0.04 1.36
N GLN A 181 8.31 0.65 1.01
CA GLN A 181 9.65 0.13 1.28
C GLN A 181 10.28 0.91 2.42
N PHE A 182 10.75 0.23 3.45
CA PHE A 182 11.21 0.86 4.69
C PHE A 182 12.36 0.09 5.36
N GLU A 183 13.14 0.81 6.14
CA GLU A 183 14.07 0.24 7.11
C GLU A 183 13.36 0.03 8.43
N TRP A 184 13.75 -1.00 9.16
CA TRP A 184 13.12 -1.33 10.42
C TRP A 184 14.12 -1.89 11.43
N LYS A 185 13.72 -1.91 12.70
CA LYS A 185 14.41 -2.58 13.79
C LYS A 185 13.44 -3.45 14.58
N PRO A 186 13.91 -4.51 15.25
CA PRO A 186 13.08 -5.29 16.15
C PRO A 186 12.66 -4.45 17.37
N SER A 187 11.42 -4.65 17.85
CA SER A 187 10.92 -4.02 19.08
C SER A 187 11.60 -4.57 20.31
N HIS A 188 11.97 -5.86 20.31
CA HIS A 188 12.59 -6.59 21.41
C HIS A 188 13.88 -7.23 20.94
N ARG A 189 14.83 -7.37 21.86
CA ARG A 189 16.08 -8.09 21.64
C ARG A 189 15.95 -9.49 22.22
N PHE A 190 16.37 -10.47 21.42
CA PHE A 190 16.49 -11.86 21.83
C PHE A 190 17.95 -12.28 21.70
N GLU A 191 18.34 -13.35 22.37
CA GLU A 191 19.71 -13.87 22.28
C GLU A 191 20.05 -14.34 20.87
N LYS A 192 19.07 -14.96 20.21
CA LYS A 192 19.20 -15.43 18.82
C LYS A 192 18.22 -14.68 17.93
N GLU A 193 18.65 -14.32 16.74
CA GLU A 193 17.86 -13.54 15.80
C GLU A 193 16.54 -14.24 15.39
N TRP A 194 16.58 -15.57 15.20
CA TRP A 194 15.40 -16.34 14.82
C TRP A 194 14.29 -16.32 15.90
N GLU A 195 14.64 -16.16 17.18
CA GLU A 195 13.66 -16.06 18.27
C GLU A 195 12.74 -14.83 18.11
N PHE A 196 13.24 -13.78 17.51
CA PHE A 196 12.42 -12.62 17.19
C PHE A 196 11.32 -12.97 16.18
N TYR A 197 11.66 -13.72 15.13
CA TYR A 197 10.68 -14.10 14.11
C TYR A 197 9.65 -15.09 14.64
N ASP A 198 10.05 -16.03 15.48
CA ASP A 198 9.14 -16.99 16.11
C ASP A 198 8.15 -16.33 17.08
N LYS A 199 8.56 -15.20 17.67
CA LYS A 199 7.75 -14.46 18.63
C LYS A 199 6.99 -13.29 18.04
N LEU A 200 7.14 -13.01 16.72
CA LEU A 200 6.39 -11.93 16.08
C LEU A 200 4.87 -12.04 16.33
N GLY A 201 4.27 -10.94 16.78
CA GLY A 201 2.85 -10.86 17.08
C GLY A 201 2.45 -11.40 18.45
N THR A 202 3.37 -12.00 19.21
CA THR A 202 3.10 -12.41 20.59
C THR A 202 3.33 -11.25 21.57
N ILE A 203 2.76 -11.37 22.77
CA ILE A 203 2.99 -10.41 23.85
C ILE A 203 4.24 -10.84 24.62
N ALA A 204 5.20 -9.92 24.74
CA ALA A 204 6.41 -10.13 25.53
C ALA A 204 6.16 -9.96 27.05
N GLU A 205 7.17 -10.25 27.87
CA GLU A 205 7.07 -10.15 29.34
C GLU A 205 6.77 -8.73 29.84
N ASP A 206 7.14 -7.72 29.07
CA ASP A 206 6.82 -6.30 29.37
C ASP A 206 5.40 -5.91 29.01
N GLY A 207 4.57 -6.85 28.53
CA GLY A 207 3.17 -6.62 28.16
C GLY A 207 3.01 -5.98 26.76
N THR A 208 4.10 -5.83 25.98
CA THR A 208 4.01 -5.23 24.64
C THR A 208 4.19 -6.27 23.54
N MET A 209 3.57 -6.00 22.38
CA MET A 209 3.64 -6.91 21.24
C MET A 209 5.05 -6.90 20.62
N VAL A 210 5.58 -8.11 20.34
CA VAL A 210 6.80 -8.29 19.55
C VAL A 210 6.49 -7.92 18.10
N ARG A 211 7.19 -6.90 17.57
CA ARG A 211 6.91 -6.33 16.26
C ARG A 211 8.12 -5.71 15.61
N ARG A 212 8.03 -5.45 14.33
CA ARG A 212 8.97 -4.60 13.61
C ARG A 212 8.62 -3.13 13.89
N ILE A 213 9.61 -2.28 13.99
CA ILE A 213 9.41 -0.82 14.13
C ILE A 213 10.09 -0.16 12.95
N ALA A 214 9.31 0.48 12.08
CA ALA A 214 9.84 1.23 10.96
C ALA A 214 10.72 2.38 11.48
N THR A 215 11.93 2.52 10.93
CA THR A 215 12.88 3.55 11.31
C THR A 215 13.02 4.62 10.25
N ARG A 216 12.81 4.27 8.98
CA ARG A 216 12.83 5.18 7.84
C ARG A 216 12.01 4.60 6.69
N ILE A 217 11.21 5.42 6.04
CA ILE A 217 10.60 5.06 4.75
C ILE A 217 11.59 5.40 3.64
N ILE A 218 11.86 4.42 2.77
CA ILE A 218 12.74 4.58 1.62
C ILE A 218 11.93 5.10 0.43
N SER A 219 10.78 4.48 0.17
CA SER A 219 9.90 4.87 -0.92
C SER A 219 8.49 4.32 -0.72
N TYR A 220 7.52 5.00 -1.30
CA TYR A 220 6.21 4.43 -1.62
C TYR A 220 6.24 4.02 -3.08
N LYS A 221 5.75 2.83 -3.40
CA LYS A 221 5.76 2.29 -4.76
C LYS A 221 4.47 2.62 -5.51
N GLU A 222 3.35 2.58 -4.79
CA GLU A 222 2.03 2.88 -5.31
C GLU A 222 1.04 3.02 -4.15
N THR A 223 -0.16 3.54 -4.44
CA THR A 223 -1.33 3.38 -3.60
C THR A 223 -2.44 2.72 -4.40
N SER A 224 -3.23 1.86 -3.78
CA SER A 224 -4.29 1.11 -4.46
C SER A 224 -5.61 1.22 -3.73
N LEU A 225 -6.69 1.34 -4.49
CA LEU A 225 -8.02 1.09 -3.99
C LEU A 225 -8.21 -0.42 -3.83
N VAL A 226 -8.62 -0.85 -2.64
CA VAL A 226 -8.76 -2.27 -2.28
C VAL A 226 -10.06 -2.51 -1.53
N SER A 227 -10.50 -3.77 -1.47
CA SER A 227 -11.67 -4.13 -0.65
C SER A 227 -11.38 -3.94 0.85
N HIS A 228 -10.18 -4.33 1.31
CA HIS A 228 -9.73 -4.19 2.69
C HIS A 228 -8.21 -3.96 2.72
N GLY A 229 -7.79 -2.84 3.31
CA GLY A 229 -6.37 -2.56 3.57
C GLY A 229 -5.86 -3.26 4.83
N ALA A 230 -4.55 -3.45 4.93
CA ALA A 230 -3.94 -3.96 6.17
C ALA A 230 -3.94 -2.91 7.31
N ASP A 231 -3.94 -1.62 6.96
CA ASP A 231 -4.27 -0.53 7.89
C ASP A 231 -5.79 -0.32 7.91
N PRO A 232 -6.49 -0.66 9.00
CA PRO A 232 -7.94 -0.56 9.05
C PRO A 232 -8.46 0.88 9.01
N PHE A 233 -7.60 1.85 9.31
CA PHE A 233 -7.93 3.27 9.24
C PHE A 233 -7.67 3.89 7.86
N ALA A 234 -7.04 3.15 6.93
CA ALA A 234 -6.79 3.59 5.56
C ALA A 234 -8.09 3.57 4.73
N GLN A 235 -8.93 4.56 4.96
CA GLN A 235 -10.28 4.66 4.40
C GLN A 235 -10.55 6.01 3.75
N LEU A 236 -11.60 6.05 2.94
CA LEU A 236 -12.17 7.27 2.39
C LEU A 236 -12.54 8.24 3.53
N ILE A 237 -12.22 9.49 3.34
CA ILE A 237 -12.53 10.57 4.28
C ILE A 237 -13.69 11.38 3.70
N LYS A 238 -14.79 11.43 4.44
CA LYS A 238 -15.93 12.32 4.19
C LYS A 238 -16.12 13.20 5.42
N ASP A 239 -16.37 14.48 5.23
CA ASP A 239 -16.60 15.47 6.30
C ASP A 239 -15.49 15.43 7.39
N ASN A 240 -14.24 15.29 6.94
CA ASN A 240 -13.04 15.18 7.79
C ASN A 240 -13.00 13.94 8.72
N LYS A 241 -13.82 12.91 8.44
CA LYS A 241 -13.86 11.66 9.20
C LYS A 241 -13.61 10.47 8.26
N ILE A 242 -12.98 9.42 8.78
CA ILE A 242 -12.90 8.15 8.03
C ILE A 242 -14.29 7.54 7.89
N ASN A 243 -14.52 6.81 6.81
CA ASN A 243 -15.86 6.34 6.42
C ASN A 243 -16.50 5.38 7.43
N ASN A 244 -15.72 4.49 8.05
CA ASN A 244 -16.25 3.52 9.02
C ASN A 244 -15.32 3.39 10.25
N PRO A 245 -15.38 4.37 11.19
CA PRO A 245 -14.50 4.38 12.36
C PRO A 245 -14.75 3.19 13.30
N ALA A 246 -15.99 2.75 13.47
CA ALA A 246 -16.31 1.64 14.34
C ALA A 246 -15.70 0.31 13.87
N TYR A 247 -15.76 0.03 12.56
CA TYR A 247 -15.10 -1.13 11.96
C TYR A 247 -13.59 -1.05 12.12
N ALA A 248 -12.99 0.10 11.78
CA ALA A 248 -11.55 0.31 11.90
C ALA A 248 -11.07 0.09 13.35
N GLY A 249 -11.79 0.64 14.31
CA GLY A 249 -11.51 0.45 15.74
C GLY A 249 -11.60 -1.02 16.15
N SER A 250 -12.66 -1.72 15.78
CA SER A 250 -12.84 -3.13 16.16
C SER A 250 -11.73 -4.04 15.61
N VAL A 251 -11.34 -3.83 14.35
CA VAL A 251 -10.22 -4.57 13.74
C VAL A 251 -8.90 -4.25 14.44
N TYR A 252 -8.62 -2.99 14.71
CA TYR A 252 -7.40 -2.57 15.40
C TYR A 252 -7.29 -3.16 16.80
N TYR A 253 -8.35 -3.07 17.59
CA TYR A 253 -8.35 -3.63 18.96
C TYR A 253 -8.24 -5.15 18.99
N SER A 254 -8.80 -5.86 18.01
CA SER A 254 -8.63 -7.31 17.91
C SER A 254 -7.19 -7.75 17.69
N PHE A 255 -6.36 -6.89 17.09
CA PHE A 255 -4.93 -7.12 16.93
C PHE A 255 -4.11 -6.75 18.17
N SER A 256 -4.53 -5.70 18.91
CA SER A 256 -3.80 -5.22 20.08
C SER A 256 -4.11 -5.99 21.36
N GLU A 257 -5.24 -6.70 21.40
CA GLU A 257 -5.73 -7.48 22.54
C GLU A 257 -5.66 -9.00 22.33
N ALA A 258 -5.10 -9.46 21.20
CA ALA A 258 -4.91 -10.90 21.00
C ALA A 258 -3.95 -11.44 22.07
N PRO A 259 -4.38 -12.44 22.87
CA PRO A 259 -3.61 -13.01 23.97
C PRO A 259 -2.35 -13.71 23.49
#